data_0ccdd0de1cc1fbfc099076a4d7d70645
#
_entry.id   0ccdd0de1cc1fbfc099076a4d7d70645
#
_cell.length_a   1.000
_cell.length_b   1.000
_cell.length_c   1.000
_cell.angle_alpha   90.00
_cell.angle_beta   90.00
_cell.angle_gamma   90.00
#
_symmetry.space_group_name_H-M   'P 1'
#
loop_
_entity.id
_entity.type
_entity.pdbx_description
1 polymer ?
#
loop_
_entity_poly.entity_id
_entity_poly.type
_entity_poly.pdbx_seq_one_letter_code
_entity_poly.pdbx_strand_id
1 'polypeptide(L)'
;MKKSFLYFCAAIVMAATISSCKSAKKDSTAGDEAVALVGPTFNADSAYAYCEQQCLFGPRTMNSEAHDKCAQWIINKFKQFGCEVTTQNADLKGWDGTILKSQNIIARTKPEVTTRLLVCAHYDSRPWADNDPDSTNWRKPVMAANDGASGVAVMLELARLMQNDSTVNVGVDFVCFDAEDWGTPQWADVADNGDTWALGAQYFAENLPKNYDVRYGILLDMVGGQGARFYQEGVSKQYAPEIVKKVWRAARLAGYESMFPKSEGGMITDDHVPLNQKANIPTIDIIPYYPDCQQSSFGPTWHTVVDDMQHIDRNTLMGVGQVMVQVIFSEK
;
A
#
# COMPACT_ATOMS: atom_id res chain seq x y z
N MET A 1 65.15 -51.53 19.03
CA MET A 1 65.80 -51.37 20.37
C MET A 1 64.79 -50.58 21.22
N LYS A 2 64.11 -51.32 22.12
CA LYS A 2 64.18 -51.32 23.57
C LYS A 2 64.07 -49.87 24.11
N LYS A 3 63.23 -49.52 25.06
CA LYS A 3 62.53 -50.10 26.22
C LYS A 3 61.49 -49.08 26.66
N SER A 4 60.27 -49.39 27.01
CA SER A 4 59.74 -49.92 28.30
C SER A 4 59.63 -48.93 29.46
N PHE A 5 58.42 -48.84 29.99
CA PHE A 5 57.93 -48.69 31.36
C PHE A 5 57.98 -47.30 32.01
N LEU A 6 57.01 -46.81 32.74
CA LEU A 6 56.31 -47.36 33.91
C LEU A 6 55.05 -46.56 34.27
N TYR A 7 54.05 -47.23 34.78
CA TYR A 7 52.88 -46.68 35.46
C TYR A 7 53.20 -45.96 36.74
N PHE A 8 52.44 -44.94 37.11
CA PHE A 8 52.14 -44.77 38.57
C PHE A 8 50.72 -44.09 38.67
N CYS A 9 49.82 -44.82 39.34
CA CYS A 9 48.60 -44.32 39.90
C CYS A 9 48.85 -43.55 41.17
N ALA A 10 48.20 -42.46 41.41
CA ALA A 10 47.85 -42.02 42.76
C ALA A 10 46.58 -41.14 42.73
N ALA A 11 45.71 -41.45 43.66
CA ALA A 11 44.36 -41.07 43.84
C ALA A 11 44.17 -39.73 44.57
N ILE A 12 43.05 -39.11 44.29
CA ILE A 12 42.09 -38.42 45.16
C ILE A 12 42.59 -37.24 45.99
N VAL A 13 42.07 -36.04 45.79
CA VAL A 13 41.39 -35.23 46.83
C VAL A 13 40.30 -34.37 46.16
N MET A 14 39.07 -34.58 46.56
CA MET A 14 37.92 -33.66 46.33
C MET A 14 38.16 -32.40 47.16
N ALA A 15 38.14 -31.25 46.47
CA ALA A 15 37.89 -29.96 47.11
C ALA A 15 36.76 -29.28 46.41
N ALA A 16 35.60 -29.27 47.07
CA ALA A 16 34.45 -28.48 46.66
C ALA A 16 34.74 -27.00 46.86
N THR A 17 34.88 -26.26 45.78
CA THR A 17 34.83 -24.80 45.79
C THR A 17 33.50 -24.32 45.29
N ILE A 18 32.72 -23.77 46.21
CA ILE A 18 31.48 -23.05 45.94
C ILE A 18 31.84 -21.79 45.18
N SER A 19 31.64 -21.77 43.86
CA SER A 19 31.83 -20.57 43.06
C SER A 19 30.47 -19.88 42.92
N SER A 20 30.35 -18.76 43.61
CA SER A 20 29.25 -17.81 43.57
C SER A 20 28.99 -17.36 42.12
N CYS A 21 27.88 -17.80 41.55
CA CYS A 21 27.38 -17.24 40.31
C CYS A 21 26.91 -15.80 40.56
N LYS A 22 27.75 -14.83 40.16
CA LYS A 22 27.28 -13.46 39.93
C LYS A 22 26.25 -13.50 38.79
N SER A 23 24.99 -13.27 39.12
CA SER A 23 23.95 -12.93 38.16
C SER A 23 24.40 -11.78 37.26
N ALA A 24 24.74 -12.05 36.02
CA ALA A 24 24.79 -11.03 35.00
C ALA A 24 23.38 -10.47 34.88
N LYS A 25 23.18 -9.19 35.24
CA LYS A 25 21.99 -8.44 34.88
C LYS A 25 21.85 -8.53 33.36
N LYS A 26 20.85 -9.26 32.88
CA LYS A 26 20.34 -9.10 31.53
C LYS A 26 19.89 -7.67 31.45
N ASP A 27 20.55 -6.85 30.64
CA ASP A 27 19.98 -5.61 30.14
C ASP A 27 18.65 -5.96 29.50
N SER A 28 17.59 -5.54 30.13
CA SER A 28 16.26 -5.56 29.57
C SER A 28 16.26 -4.55 28.43
N THR A 29 16.53 -5.02 27.21
CA THR A 29 16.03 -4.33 26.02
C THR A 29 14.55 -4.08 26.23
N ALA A 30 14.15 -2.82 26.09
CA ALA A 30 12.79 -2.34 26.24
C ALA A 30 11.80 -3.34 25.62
N GLY A 31 10.89 -3.84 26.43
CA GLY A 31 9.99 -4.92 26.05
C GLY A 31 9.22 -4.56 24.79
N ASP A 32 9.32 -5.38 23.78
CA ASP A 32 8.25 -5.55 22.81
C ASP A 32 7.03 -6.00 23.63
N GLU A 33 6.17 -5.08 24.03
CA GLU A 33 4.83 -5.45 24.50
C GLU A 33 4.25 -6.37 23.42
N ALA A 34 3.81 -7.56 23.81
CA ALA A 34 3.20 -8.50 22.92
C ALA A 34 1.91 -7.85 22.37
N VAL A 35 2.04 -7.12 21.27
CA VAL A 35 0.89 -6.54 20.57
C VAL A 35 0.14 -7.71 19.96
N ALA A 36 -1.04 -7.99 20.50
CA ALA A 36 -1.91 -9.05 20.00
C ALA A 36 -2.41 -8.71 18.58
N LEU A 37 -2.74 -9.74 17.81
CA LEU A 37 -3.54 -9.59 16.61
C LEU A 37 -4.87 -8.93 17.00
N VAL A 38 -5.28 -7.92 16.22
CA VAL A 38 -6.51 -7.16 16.46
C VAL A 38 -7.34 -7.06 15.19
N GLY A 39 -8.62 -6.81 15.37
CA GLY A 39 -9.58 -6.63 14.28
C GLY A 39 -10.06 -7.94 13.65
N PRO A 40 -11.00 -7.85 12.72
CA PRO A 40 -11.56 -9.01 12.01
C PRO A 40 -10.58 -9.59 10.98
N THR A 41 -10.89 -10.79 10.49
CA THR A 41 -10.18 -11.35 9.33
C THR A 41 -10.60 -10.59 8.07
N PHE A 42 -9.63 -10.14 7.30
CA PHE A 42 -9.85 -9.53 5.98
C PHE A 42 -10.42 -10.57 5.00
N ASN A 43 -11.37 -10.18 4.17
CA ASN A 43 -11.97 -11.09 3.19
C ASN A 43 -11.41 -10.84 1.78
N ALA A 44 -10.45 -11.65 1.39
CA ALA A 44 -9.80 -11.55 0.08
C ALA A 44 -10.75 -11.86 -1.10
N ASP A 45 -11.76 -12.72 -0.91
CA ASP A 45 -12.74 -13.00 -1.97
C ASP A 45 -13.61 -11.79 -2.23
N SER A 46 -14.01 -11.04 -1.18
CA SER A 46 -14.71 -9.77 -1.35
C SER A 46 -13.86 -8.74 -2.07
N ALA A 47 -12.60 -8.58 -1.66
CA ALA A 47 -11.67 -7.64 -2.32
C ALA A 47 -11.44 -8.04 -3.78
N TYR A 48 -11.23 -9.32 -4.08
CA TYR A 48 -11.11 -9.83 -5.45
C TYR A 48 -12.37 -9.49 -6.29
N ALA A 49 -13.56 -9.72 -5.74
CA ALA A 49 -14.81 -9.40 -6.43
C ALA A 49 -14.98 -7.88 -6.66
N TYR A 50 -14.49 -7.03 -5.74
CA TYR A 50 -14.50 -5.56 -5.96
C TYR A 50 -13.50 -5.13 -7.02
N CYS A 51 -12.34 -5.79 -7.10
CA CYS A 51 -11.38 -5.57 -8.18
C CYS A 51 -11.97 -5.98 -9.53
N GLU A 52 -12.54 -7.20 -9.62
CA GLU A 52 -13.20 -7.72 -10.82
C GLU A 52 -14.35 -6.80 -11.30
N GLN A 53 -15.16 -6.30 -10.38
CA GLN A 53 -16.27 -5.40 -10.75
C GLN A 53 -15.78 -4.09 -11.37
N GLN A 54 -14.68 -3.53 -10.92
CA GLN A 54 -14.05 -2.35 -11.53
C GLN A 54 -13.59 -2.67 -12.96
N CYS A 55 -12.97 -3.83 -13.17
CA CYS A 55 -12.53 -4.30 -14.48
C CYS A 55 -13.71 -4.59 -15.44
N LEU A 56 -14.86 -5.02 -14.92
CA LEU A 56 -16.07 -5.26 -15.75
C LEU A 56 -16.64 -3.99 -16.41
N PHE A 57 -16.32 -2.80 -15.92
CA PHE A 57 -16.65 -1.54 -16.61
C PHE A 57 -15.76 -1.32 -17.84
N GLY A 58 -14.62 -1.97 -17.93
CA GLY A 58 -13.56 -1.75 -18.92
C GLY A 58 -12.44 -0.87 -18.38
N PRO A 59 -11.49 -0.49 -19.22
CA PRO A 59 -10.43 0.47 -18.88
C PRO A 59 -11.04 1.79 -18.41
N ARG A 60 -10.69 2.21 -17.18
CA ARG A 60 -11.21 3.41 -16.52
C ARG A 60 -10.38 4.63 -16.92
N THR A 61 -10.09 4.75 -18.20
CA THR A 61 -9.30 5.90 -18.70
C THR A 61 -10.07 7.19 -18.52
N MET A 62 -9.35 8.25 -18.20
CA MET A 62 -9.96 9.57 -18.01
C MET A 62 -10.90 9.97 -19.15
N ASN A 63 -11.99 10.65 -18.82
CA ASN A 63 -13.02 11.12 -19.75
C ASN A 63 -13.81 10.00 -20.47
N SER A 64 -13.72 8.75 -20.03
CA SER A 64 -14.46 7.63 -20.61
C SER A 64 -15.75 7.31 -19.84
N GLU A 65 -16.70 6.69 -20.50
CA GLU A 65 -17.93 6.20 -19.85
C GLU A 65 -17.62 5.10 -18.80
N ALA A 66 -16.59 4.28 -19.03
CA ALA A 66 -16.16 3.25 -18.10
C ALA A 66 -15.64 3.88 -16.78
N HIS A 67 -14.88 4.96 -16.87
CA HIS A 67 -14.41 5.75 -15.75
C HIS A 67 -15.59 6.31 -14.94
N ASP A 68 -16.54 7.00 -15.59
CA ASP A 68 -17.70 7.60 -14.91
C ASP A 68 -18.56 6.55 -14.20
N LYS A 69 -18.80 5.40 -14.84
CA LYS A 69 -19.55 4.28 -14.26
C LYS A 69 -18.82 3.68 -13.05
N CYS A 70 -17.51 3.53 -13.14
CA CYS A 70 -16.69 3.01 -12.05
C CYS A 70 -16.70 3.98 -10.86
N ALA A 71 -16.48 5.27 -11.09
CA ALA A 71 -16.55 6.29 -10.05
C ALA A 71 -17.90 6.27 -9.31
N GLN A 72 -19.00 6.22 -10.06
CA GLN A 72 -20.34 6.16 -9.44
C GLN A 72 -20.55 4.86 -8.65
N TRP A 73 -20.03 3.73 -9.14
CA TRP A 73 -20.10 2.45 -8.42
C TRP A 73 -19.28 2.50 -7.10
N ILE A 74 -18.07 3.04 -7.12
CA ILE A 74 -17.24 3.23 -5.94
C ILE A 74 -17.95 4.09 -4.89
N ILE A 75 -18.49 5.24 -5.29
CA ILE A 75 -19.30 6.12 -4.44
C ILE A 75 -20.45 5.37 -3.77
N ASN A 76 -21.19 4.59 -4.56
CA ASN A 76 -22.33 3.82 -4.06
C ASN A 76 -21.90 2.72 -3.09
N LYS A 77 -20.76 2.07 -3.34
CA LYS A 77 -20.19 1.05 -2.44
C LYS A 77 -19.79 1.63 -1.09
N PHE A 78 -19.06 2.74 -1.06
CA PHE A 78 -18.71 3.40 0.19
C PHE A 78 -19.96 3.86 0.96
N LYS A 79 -20.96 4.43 0.28
CA LYS A 79 -22.26 4.77 0.91
C LYS A 79 -22.96 3.53 1.48
N GLN A 80 -22.97 2.40 0.75
CA GLN A 80 -23.51 1.14 1.22
C GLN A 80 -22.83 0.65 2.52
N PHE A 81 -21.53 0.94 2.66
CA PHE A 81 -20.75 0.61 3.86
C PHE A 81 -20.81 1.71 4.94
N GLY A 82 -21.77 2.63 4.85
CA GLY A 82 -22.03 3.63 5.87
C GLY A 82 -21.05 4.80 5.90
N CYS A 83 -20.25 4.99 4.87
CA CYS A 83 -19.37 6.15 4.77
C CYS A 83 -20.15 7.41 4.37
N GLU A 84 -19.77 8.55 4.93
CA GLU A 84 -20.11 9.86 4.38
C GLU A 84 -19.23 10.09 3.16
N VAL A 85 -19.83 10.29 1.97
CA VAL A 85 -19.09 10.41 0.71
C VAL A 85 -19.29 11.78 0.10
N THR A 86 -18.17 12.45 -0.18
CA THR A 86 -18.09 13.69 -0.94
C THR A 86 -17.17 13.51 -2.13
N THR A 87 -17.28 14.40 -3.12
CA THR A 87 -16.39 14.40 -4.30
C THR A 87 -15.71 15.74 -4.46
N GLN A 88 -14.50 15.71 -4.99
CA GLN A 88 -13.74 16.90 -5.33
C GLN A 88 -13.47 16.87 -6.84
N ASN A 89 -14.17 17.74 -7.58
CA ASN A 89 -14.10 17.78 -9.04
C ASN A 89 -13.15 18.88 -9.51
N ALA A 90 -12.37 18.58 -10.56
CA ALA A 90 -11.46 19.53 -11.16
C ALA A 90 -11.25 19.25 -12.66
N ASP A 91 -10.98 20.31 -13.42
CA ASP A 91 -10.48 20.20 -14.79
C ASP A 91 -8.94 20.27 -14.71
N LEU A 92 -8.29 19.09 -14.83
CA LEU A 92 -6.86 18.95 -14.77
C LEU A 92 -6.24 18.89 -16.16
N LYS A 93 -4.99 19.33 -16.31
CA LYS A 93 -4.33 19.33 -17.61
C LYS A 93 -3.32 18.18 -17.69
N GLY A 94 -3.58 17.22 -18.57
CA GLY A 94 -2.67 16.12 -18.88
C GLY A 94 -1.40 16.57 -19.60
N TRP A 95 -0.43 15.66 -19.73
CA TRP A 95 0.88 15.92 -20.36
C TRP A 95 0.77 16.47 -21.79
N ASP A 96 -0.23 16.05 -22.54
CA ASP A 96 -0.50 16.42 -23.92
C ASP A 96 -1.42 17.65 -24.07
N GLY A 97 -1.80 18.26 -22.94
CA GLY A 97 -2.74 19.38 -22.89
C GLY A 97 -4.21 18.98 -22.86
N THR A 98 -4.53 17.69 -22.86
CA THR A 98 -5.90 17.19 -22.71
C THR A 98 -6.46 17.66 -21.37
N ILE A 99 -7.71 18.14 -21.38
CA ILE A 99 -8.43 18.46 -20.15
C ILE A 99 -9.08 17.21 -19.60
N LEU A 100 -8.65 16.80 -18.43
CA LEU A 100 -9.11 15.63 -17.69
C LEU A 100 -10.18 16.07 -16.71
N LYS A 101 -11.42 15.54 -16.86
CA LYS A 101 -12.55 15.79 -15.96
C LYS A 101 -12.39 14.92 -14.71
N SER A 102 -11.55 15.37 -13.79
CA SER A 102 -11.19 14.61 -12.61
C SER A 102 -12.22 14.70 -11.50
N GLN A 103 -12.41 13.57 -10.79
CA GLN A 103 -13.29 13.46 -9.63
C GLN A 103 -12.63 12.63 -8.52
N ASN A 104 -11.89 13.25 -7.61
CA ASN A 104 -11.47 12.56 -6.40
C ASN A 104 -12.69 12.20 -5.54
N ILE A 105 -12.71 10.98 -4.98
CA ILE A 105 -13.79 10.47 -4.12
C ILE A 105 -13.27 10.41 -2.69
N ILE A 106 -13.96 11.07 -1.76
CA ILE A 106 -13.59 11.12 -0.34
C ILE A 106 -14.70 10.43 0.46
N ALA A 107 -14.40 9.27 1.04
CA ALA A 107 -15.34 8.47 1.81
C ALA A 107 -14.88 8.37 3.27
N ARG A 108 -15.66 8.92 4.19
CA ARG A 108 -15.32 9.05 5.61
C ARG A 108 -16.09 8.06 6.46
N THR A 109 -15.38 7.17 7.16
CA THR A 109 -15.97 6.37 8.23
C THR A 109 -16.00 7.16 9.53
N LYS A 110 -17.00 6.92 10.39
CA LYS A 110 -17.10 7.56 11.73
C LYS A 110 -16.78 9.06 11.66
N PRO A 111 -17.54 9.87 10.91
CA PRO A 111 -17.20 11.27 10.65
C PRO A 111 -17.16 12.13 11.92
N GLU A 112 -17.78 11.67 13.01
CA GLU A 112 -17.76 12.29 14.33
C GLU A 112 -16.45 12.11 15.09
N VAL A 113 -15.58 11.14 14.67
CA VAL A 113 -14.31 10.86 15.32
C VAL A 113 -13.24 11.81 14.77
N THR A 114 -12.60 12.55 15.66
CA THR A 114 -11.58 13.56 15.30
C THR A 114 -10.21 12.95 15.03
N THR A 115 -9.88 11.82 15.67
CA THR A 115 -8.65 11.08 15.37
C THR A 115 -8.83 10.30 14.08
N ARG A 116 -8.16 10.70 13.01
CA ARG A 116 -8.39 10.14 11.68
C ARG A 116 -7.12 9.70 11.01
N LEU A 117 -7.24 8.70 10.14
CA LEU A 117 -6.20 8.22 9.22
C LEU A 117 -6.66 8.46 7.78
N LEU A 118 -5.70 8.62 6.89
CA LEU A 118 -5.92 8.60 5.44
C LEU A 118 -5.50 7.23 4.90
N VAL A 119 -6.37 6.58 4.12
CA VAL A 119 -6.01 5.45 3.26
C VAL A 119 -6.43 5.80 1.85
N CYS A 120 -5.51 5.75 0.90
CA CYS A 120 -5.78 6.20 -0.45
C CYS A 120 -5.29 5.22 -1.51
N ALA A 121 -5.83 5.35 -2.70
CA ALA A 121 -5.46 4.63 -3.92
C ALA A 121 -5.99 5.43 -5.11
N HIS A 122 -5.41 5.28 -6.30
CA HIS A 122 -6.04 5.81 -7.52
C HIS A 122 -7.05 4.81 -8.09
N TYR A 123 -7.99 5.27 -8.92
CA TYR A 123 -9.01 4.40 -9.53
C TYR A 123 -9.08 4.51 -11.05
N ASP A 124 -8.48 5.55 -11.63
CA ASP A 124 -8.32 5.65 -13.08
C ASP A 124 -7.37 4.58 -13.62
N SER A 125 -7.25 4.47 -14.91
CA SER A 125 -6.34 3.54 -15.56
C SER A 125 -5.59 4.19 -16.71
N ARG A 126 -4.38 3.71 -16.93
CA ARG A 126 -3.52 4.18 -18.01
C ARG A 126 -4.19 4.04 -19.38
N PRO A 127 -4.23 5.11 -20.19
CA PRO A 127 -4.87 5.07 -21.51
C PRO A 127 -3.98 4.39 -22.57
N TRP A 128 -2.77 4.00 -22.22
CA TRP A 128 -1.81 3.35 -23.11
C TRP A 128 -0.94 2.34 -22.37
N ALA A 129 -0.74 1.17 -23.00
CA ALA A 129 0.10 0.10 -22.48
C ALA A 129 1.56 0.31 -22.91
N ASP A 130 2.16 1.44 -22.51
CA ASP A 130 3.44 1.89 -23.03
C ASP A 130 4.68 1.15 -22.49
N ASN A 131 4.49 0.28 -21.50
CA ASN A 131 5.51 -0.65 -21.02
C ASN A 131 5.32 -2.08 -21.54
N ASP A 132 4.35 -2.31 -22.43
CA ASP A 132 4.13 -3.63 -23.04
C ASP A 132 5.34 -4.02 -23.91
N PRO A 133 5.86 -5.25 -23.79
CA PRO A 133 6.99 -5.71 -24.61
C PRO A 133 6.68 -5.76 -26.11
N ASP A 134 5.40 -5.86 -26.49
CA ASP A 134 4.95 -5.71 -27.88
C ASP A 134 4.48 -4.27 -28.13
N SER A 135 5.30 -3.49 -28.83
CA SER A 135 5.01 -2.09 -29.14
C SER A 135 3.70 -1.87 -29.93
N THR A 136 3.13 -2.91 -30.54
CA THR A 136 1.80 -2.82 -31.20
C THR A 136 0.65 -2.66 -30.19
N ASN A 137 0.92 -2.93 -28.91
CA ASN A 137 0.00 -2.73 -27.79
C ASN A 137 0.06 -1.32 -27.19
N TRP A 138 1.13 -0.56 -27.40
CA TRP A 138 1.40 0.70 -26.70
C TRP A 138 0.27 1.74 -26.77
N ARG A 139 -0.58 1.68 -27.79
CA ARG A 139 -1.73 2.61 -27.94
C ARG A 139 -3.04 2.01 -27.45
N LYS A 140 -3.00 0.85 -26.83
CA LYS A 140 -4.18 0.22 -26.22
C LYS A 140 -4.32 0.64 -24.76
N PRO A 141 -5.54 0.85 -24.25
CA PRO A 141 -5.75 1.12 -22.84
C PRO A 141 -5.44 -0.11 -21.99
N VAL A 142 -4.95 0.12 -20.79
CA VAL A 142 -4.68 -0.91 -19.77
C VAL A 142 -5.98 -1.22 -19.01
N MET A 143 -6.26 -2.52 -18.74
CA MET A 143 -7.37 -2.90 -17.88
C MET A 143 -7.15 -2.47 -16.44
N ALA A 144 -5.89 -2.43 -16.00
CA ALA A 144 -5.48 -1.91 -14.70
C ALA A 144 -6.17 -2.61 -13.52
N ALA A 145 -6.11 -3.94 -13.52
CA ALA A 145 -6.66 -4.74 -12.44
C ALA A 145 -5.83 -4.62 -11.17
N ASN A 146 -4.50 -4.56 -11.33
CA ASN A 146 -3.58 -4.31 -10.23
C ASN A 146 -3.38 -2.81 -10.01
N ASP A 147 -3.15 -2.09 -11.07
CA ASP A 147 -2.82 -0.67 -11.16
C ASP A 147 -4.07 0.19 -11.47
N GLY A 148 -4.76 0.62 -10.58
CA GLY A 148 -5.28 1.08 -9.37
C GLY A 148 -6.49 0.30 -8.84
N ALA A 149 -7.14 -0.68 -9.57
CA ALA A 149 -8.34 -1.31 -9.02
C ALA A 149 -8.08 -2.12 -7.75
N SER A 150 -6.86 -2.67 -7.57
CA SER A 150 -6.52 -3.48 -6.40
C SER A 150 -6.51 -2.67 -5.10
N GLY A 151 -5.96 -1.46 -5.12
CA GLY A 151 -5.93 -0.57 -3.94
C GLY A 151 -7.34 -0.18 -3.49
N VAL A 152 -8.17 0.25 -4.44
CA VAL A 152 -9.59 0.57 -4.19
C VAL A 152 -10.35 -0.63 -3.65
N ALA A 153 -10.09 -1.84 -4.17
CA ALA A 153 -10.74 -3.07 -3.72
C ALA A 153 -10.42 -3.38 -2.24
N VAL A 154 -9.16 -3.19 -1.83
CA VAL A 154 -8.75 -3.33 -0.41
C VAL A 154 -9.45 -2.28 0.44
N MET A 155 -9.51 -1.01 0.01
CA MET A 155 -10.19 0.06 0.74
C MET A 155 -11.68 -0.23 0.94
N LEU A 156 -12.37 -0.73 -0.08
CA LEU A 156 -13.80 -1.10 0.01
C LEU A 156 -14.04 -2.20 1.04
N GLU A 157 -13.18 -3.22 1.08
CA GLU A 157 -13.31 -4.28 2.08
C GLU A 157 -13.01 -3.78 3.50
N LEU A 158 -12.01 -2.92 3.67
CA LEU A 158 -11.74 -2.26 4.95
C LEU A 158 -12.95 -1.43 5.43
N ALA A 159 -13.56 -0.66 4.55
CA ALA A 159 -14.76 0.11 4.87
C ALA A 159 -15.92 -0.80 5.30
N ARG A 160 -16.12 -1.93 4.60
CA ARG A 160 -17.13 -2.93 4.96
C ARG A 160 -16.88 -3.52 6.36
N LEU A 161 -15.64 -3.85 6.68
CA LEU A 161 -15.26 -4.39 7.99
C LEU A 161 -15.45 -3.39 9.13
N MET A 162 -15.24 -2.10 8.86
CA MET A 162 -15.39 -1.03 9.85
C MET A 162 -16.84 -0.61 10.09
N GLN A 163 -17.76 -0.92 9.17
CA GLN A 163 -19.14 -0.39 9.12
C GLN A 163 -19.89 -0.47 10.45
N ASN A 164 -19.81 -1.60 11.14
CA ASN A 164 -20.53 -1.84 12.39
C ASN A 164 -19.59 -2.23 13.55
N ASP A 165 -18.29 -2.01 13.39
CA ASP A 165 -17.33 -2.39 14.41
C ASP A 165 -17.15 -1.25 15.43
N SER A 166 -17.50 -1.54 16.68
CA SER A 166 -17.35 -0.60 17.79
C SER A 166 -15.95 -0.61 18.42
N THR A 167 -15.09 -1.53 18.03
CA THR A 167 -13.73 -1.65 18.59
C THR A 167 -12.72 -0.73 17.91
N VAL A 168 -13.03 -0.24 16.70
CA VAL A 168 -12.20 0.75 16.01
C VAL A 168 -12.38 2.12 16.64
N ASN A 169 -11.29 2.69 17.14
CA ASN A 169 -11.25 3.97 17.85
C ASN A 169 -10.97 5.18 16.97
N VAL A 170 -10.64 4.96 15.69
CA VAL A 170 -10.27 6.01 14.74
C VAL A 170 -11.27 6.09 13.59
N GLY A 171 -11.42 7.27 13.02
CA GLY A 171 -12.04 7.45 11.72
C GLY A 171 -11.02 7.17 10.62
N VAL A 172 -11.47 6.68 9.48
CA VAL A 172 -10.65 6.55 8.27
C VAL A 172 -11.29 7.36 7.16
N ASP A 173 -10.48 8.18 6.52
CA ASP A 173 -10.81 8.85 5.26
C ASP A 173 -10.23 7.99 4.14
N PHE A 174 -11.09 7.29 3.41
CA PHE A 174 -10.72 6.61 2.18
C PHE A 174 -10.80 7.62 1.03
N VAL A 175 -9.66 7.86 0.37
CA VAL A 175 -9.61 8.79 -0.77
C VAL A 175 -9.21 8.01 -2.01
N CYS A 176 -10.13 7.95 -3.00
CA CYS A 176 -9.79 7.44 -4.32
C CYS A 176 -9.37 8.64 -5.17
N PHE A 177 -8.09 8.69 -5.51
CA PHE A 177 -7.54 9.69 -6.40
C PHE A 177 -7.88 9.38 -7.85
N ASP A 178 -7.92 10.41 -8.66
CA ASP A 178 -8.24 10.37 -10.07
C ASP A 178 -7.13 11.01 -10.90
N ALA A 179 -7.03 10.67 -12.18
CA ALA A 179 -6.01 11.19 -13.07
C ALA A 179 -4.57 11.02 -12.52
N GLU A 180 -4.30 9.91 -11.85
CA GLU A 180 -2.96 9.53 -11.45
C GLU A 180 -2.14 9.19 -12.70
N ASP A 181 -2.71 8.36 -13.59
CA ASP A 181 -2.02 7.56 -14.59
C ASP A 181 -2.07 8.17 -16.01
N TRP A 182 -2.23 9.50 -16.11
CA TRP A 182 -2.14 10.24 -17.38
C TRP A 182 -0.75 10.86 -17.60
N GLY A 183 0.29 10.29 -16.99
CA GLY A 183 1.65 10.77 -17.10
C GLY A 183 2.25 10.59 -18.51
N THR A 184 3.34 11.28 -18.78
CA THR A 184 4.06 11.27 -20.07
C THR A 184 4.38 9.84 -20.53
N PRO A 185 3.91 9.38 -21.70
CA PRO A 185 4.19 8.03 -22.16
C PRO A 185 5.62 7.87 -22.71
N GLN A 186 6.14 6.66 -22.69
CA GLN A 186 7.52 6.35 -23.09
C GLN A 186 7.89 6.74 -24.53
N TRP A 187 6.90 6.85 -25.42
CA TRP A 187 7.17 7.26 -26.81
C TRP A 187 7.14 8.78 -27.01
N ALA A 188 6.80 9.56 -26.01
CA ALA A 188 6.73 11.01 -26.16
C ALA A 188 8.15 11.60 -26.19
N ASP A 189 8.40 12.47 -27.17
CA ASP A 189 9.66 13.19 -27.28
C ASP A 189 9.65 14.48 -26.41
N VAL A 190 9.32 14.28 -25.13
CA VAL A 190 9.30 15.34 -24.10
C VAL A 190 9.92 14.79 -22.82
N ALA A 191 10.58 15.68 -22.08
CA ALA A 191 11.11 15.27 -20.78
C ALA A 191 9.96 15.03 -19.79
N ASP A 192 9.93 13.87 -19.18
CA ASP A 192 9.08 13.62 -18.02
C ASP A 192 9.79 14.12 -16.77
N ASN A 193 9.17 15.12 -16.12
CA ASN A 193 9.66 15.72 -14.87
C ASN A 193 8.80 15.31 -13.65
N GLY A 194 7.86 14.40 -13.86
CA GLY A 194 6.93 13.92 -12.82
C GLY A 194 5.71 14.82 -12.60
N ASP A 195 5.64 15.99 -13.21
CA ASP A 195 4.55 16.96 -12.95
C ASP A 195 3.20 16.53 -13.55
N THR A 196 3.19 15.53 -14.43
CA THR A 196 2.01 15.05 -15.16
C THR A 196 1.42 13.78 -14.56
N TRP A 197 2.02 13.27 -13.49
CA TRP A 197 1.56 12.12 -12.71
C TRP A 197 0.84 12.55 -11.45
N ALA A 198 0.02 11.68 -10.88
CA ALA A 198 -0.67 11.92 -9.61
C ALA A 198 -1.48 13.24 -9.57
N LEU A 199 -2.07 13.65 -10.69
CA LEU A 199 -2.70 14.97 -10.82
C LEU A 199 -3.85 15.17 -9.84
N GLY A 200 -4.66 14.13 -9.56
CA GLY A 200 -5.73 14.20 -8.58
C GLY A 200 -5.23 14.38 -7.16
N ALA A 201 -4.16 13.68 -6.78
CA ALA A 201 -3.53 13.84 -5.47
C ALA A 201 -2.84 15.20 -5.35
N GLN A 202 -2.23 15.71 -6.42
CA GLN A 202 -1.69 17.08 -6.45
C GLN A 202 -2.80 18.09 -6.18
N TYR A 203 -3.93 17.98 -6.89
CA TYR A 203 -5.06 18.87 -6.69
C TYR A 203 -5.64 18.76 -5.29
N PHE A 204 -5.80 17.53 -4.77
CA PHE A 204 -6.27 17.31 -3.40
C PHE A 204 -5.35 17.97 -2.37
N ALA A 205 -4.04 17.78 -2.50
CA ALA A 205 -3.06 18.33 -1.57
C ALA A 205 -3.05 19.87 -1.54
N GLU A 206 -3.32 20.51 -2.67
CA GLU A 206 -3.41 21.99 -2.81
C GLU A 206 -4.78 22.54 -2.38
N ASN A 207 -5.82 21.70 -2.37
CA ASN A 207 -7.22 22.09 -2.14
C ASN A 207 -7.87 21.22 -1.07
N LEU A 208 -7.21 20.99 0.06
CA LEU A 208 -7.75 20.19 1.16
C LEU A 208 -9.14 20.67 1.60
N PRO A 209 -10.05 19.75 1.94
CA PRO A 209 -11.31 20.14 2.57
C PRO A 209 -11.08 21.03 3.79
N LYS A 210 -12.02 21.95 4.05
CA LYS A 210 -11.90 22.85 5.21
C LYS A 210 -11.74 22.08 6.51
N ASN A 211 -10.70 22.43 7.28
CA ASN A 211 -10.34 21.77 8.55
C ASN A 211 -10.01 20.28 8.37
N TYR A 212 -9.46 19.89 7.20
CA TYR A 212 -9.01 18.53 6.98
C TYR A 212 -7.80 18.24 7.86
N ASP A 213 -7.93 17.24 8.71
CA ASP A 213 -6.88 16.82 9.65
C ASP A 213 -6.85 15.31 9.76
N VAL A 214 -5.69 14.72 9.45
CA VAL A 214 -5.40 13.29 9.57
C VAL A 214 -4.01 13.11 10.15
N ARG A 215 -3.84 12.09 10.99
CA ARG A 215 -2.54 11.82 11.62
C ARG A 215 -1.46 11.44 10.62
N TYR A 216 -1.81 10.63 9.64
CA TYR A 216 -0.94 10.14 8.57
C TYR A 216 -1.74 9.47 7.48
N GLY A 217 -1.09 9.22 6.34
CA GLY A 217 -1.64 8.52 5.18
C GLY A 217 -0.92 7.20 4.87
N ILE A 218 -1.65 6.30 4.21
CA ILE A 218 -1.13 5.08 3.59
C ILE A 218 -1.75 4.99 2.19
N LEU A 219 -0.90 5.06 1.18
CA LEU A 219 -1.27 4.79 -0.21
C LEU A 219 -1.18 3.28 -0.46
N LEU A 220 -2.12 2.76 -1.22
CA LEU A 220 -2.20 1.37 -1.65
C LEU A 220 -2.16 1.34 -3.17
N ASP A 221 -0.99 1.12 -3.73
CA ASP A 221 -0.83 1.00 -5.17
C ASP A 221 -0.32 -0.38 -5.59
N MET A 222 -0.94 -0.96 -6.63
CA MET A 222 -0.62 -2.29 -7.16
C MET A 222 -0.55 -3.40 -6.10
N VAL A 223 -1.52 -3.43 -5.17
CA VAL A 223 -1.50 -4.31 -3.99
C VAL A 223 -2.19 -5.66 -4.20
N GLY A 224 -2.49 -6.05 -5.43
CA GLY A 224 -3.18 -7.29 -5.78
C GLY A 224 -2.37 -8.26 -6.65
N GLY A 225 -1.22 -7.86 -7.17
CA GLY A 225 -0.46 -8.64 -8.15
C GLY A 225 0.14 -9.94 -7.62
N GLN A 226 0.22 -10.96 -8.47
CA GLN A 226 0.81 -12.25 -8.13
C GLN A 226 2.28 -12.11 -7.73
N GLY A 227 2.65 -12.69 -6.58
CA GLY A 227 4.03 -12.72 -6.11
C GLY A 227 4.58 -11.37 -5.65
N ALA A 228 3.72 -10.37 -5.45
CA ALA A 228 4.12 -9.05 -5.01
C ALA A 228 4.85 -9.08 -3.66
N ARG A 229 5.90 -8.26 -3.56
CA ARG A 229 6.64 -8.00 -2.32
C ARG A 229 6.80 -6.50 -2.17
N PHE A 230 6.43 -6.00 -1.00
CA PHE A 230 6.41 -4.59 -0.68
C PHE A 230 7.68 -4.23 0.08
N TYR A 231 8.58 -3.54 -0.58
CA TYR A 231 9.83 -3.05 0.02
C TYR A 231 9.58 -1.67 0.65
N GLN A 232 10.49 -1.23 1.53
CA GLN A 232 10.38 0.09 2.14
C GLN A 232 10.72 1.15 1.09
N GLU A 233 9.70 1.80 0.54
CA GLU A 233 9.83 2.83 -0.48
C GLU A 233 10.60 4.06 0.04
N GLY A 234 11.39 4.69 -0.81
CA GLY A 234 12.38 5.69 -0.41
C GLY A 234 11.79 7.02 0.06
N VAL A 235 10.79 7.55 -0.64
CA VAL A 235 10.11 8.80 -0.24
C VAL A 235 9.32 8.58 1.06
N SER A 236 8.66 7.44 1.19
CA SER A 236 7.98 7.02 2.43
C SER A 236 8.93 7.01 3.62
N LYS A 237 10.14 6.49 3.44
CA LYS A 237 11.17 6.50 4.50
C LYS A 237 11.67 7.90 4.82
N GLN A 238 11.73 8.77 3.84
CA GLN A 238 12.17 10.15 4.02
C GLN A 238 11.16 10.97 4.82
N TYR A 239 9.87 10.87 4.50
CA TYR A 239 8.82 11.72 5.07
C TYR A 239 8.09 11.11 6.25
N ALA A 240 7.92 9.78 6.27
CA ALA A 240 7.08 9.09 7.26
C ALA A 240 7.74 7.80 7.82
N PRO A 241 9.01 7.83 8.28
CA PRO A 241 9.75 6.64 8.69
C PRO A 241 9.07 5.88 9.84
N GLU A 242 8.37 6.58 10.73
CA GLU A 242 7.68 5.92 11.85
C GLU A 242 6.42 5.17 11.38
N ILE A 243 5.78 5.64 10.30
CA ILE A 243 4.64 4.94 9.71
C ILE A 243 5.13 3.70 8.95
N VAL A 244 6.25 3.79 8.22
CA VAL A 244 6.91 2.61 7.64
C VAL A 244 7.17 1.55 8.72
N LYS A 245 7.80 1.92 9.84
CA LYS A 245 8.06 0.99 10.96
C LYS A 245 6.77 0.38 11.50
N LYS A 246 5.71 1.19 11.66
CA LYS A 246 4.39 0.75 12.15
C LYS A 246 3.80 -0.31 11.23
N VAL A 247 3.75 -0.07 9.91
CA VAL A 247 3.16 -0.99 8.93
C VAL A 247 3.97 -2.27 8.81
N TRP A 248 5.31 -2.22 8.75
CA TRP A 248 6.16 -3.41 8.71
C TRP A 248 6.11 -4.23 10.02
N ARG A 249 5.89 -3.56 11.15
CA ARG A 249 5.59 -4.26 12.42
C ARG A 249 4.24 -4.95 12.36
N ALA A 250 3.21 -4.29 11.85
CA ALA A 250 1.88 -4.88 11.66
C ALA A 250 1.93 -6.10 10.72
N ALA A 251 2.68 -6.02 9.63
CA ALA A 251 2.89 -7.14 8.71
C ALA A 251 3.51 -8.35 9.40
N ARG A 252 4.54 -8.16 10.22
CA ARG A 252 5.14 -9.23 11.02
C ARG A 252 4.13 -9.84 12.01
N LEU A 253 3.37 -9.02 12.72
CA LEU A 253 2.37 -9.48 13.68
C LEU A 253 1.25 -10.27 13.00
N ALA A 254 0.84 -9.85 11.81
CA ALA A 254 -0.18 -10.52 11.02
C ALA A 254 0.33 -11.77 10.26
N GLY A 255 1.64 -12.09 10.34
CA GLY A 255 2.24 -13.26 9.70
C GLY A 255 2.64 -13.06 8.24
N TYR A 256 2.70 -11.81 7.76
CA TYR A 256 3.05 -11.46 6.37
C TYR A 256 4.43 -10.84 6.20
N GLU A 257 5.38 -11.11 7.12
CA GLU A 257 6.74 -10.55 7.08
C GLU A 257 7.47 -10.88 5.77
N SER A 258 7.24 -12.03 5.17
CA SER A 258 7.85 -12.43 3.89
C SER A 258 7.38 -11.56 2.71
N MET A 259 6.14 -11.05 2.78
CA MET A 259 5.57 -10.15 1.77
C MET A 259 6.06 -8.71 1.98
N PHE A 260 6.43 -8.34 3.21
CA PHE A 260 6.94 -7.03 3.61
C PHE A 260 8.39 -7.10 4.10
N PRO A 261 9.37 -7.36 3.21
CA PRO A 261 10.78 -7.43 3.60
C PRO A 261 11.27 -6.09 4.13
N LYS A 262 12.26 -6.11 5.02
CA LYS A 262 12.85 -4.88 5.60
C LYS A 262 13.83 -4.17 4.67
N SER A 263 14.07 -4.71 3.49
CA SER A 263 14.94 -4.11 2.49
C SER A 263 14.33 -2.84 1.90
N GLU A 264 15.18 -1.97 1.43
CA GLU A 264 14.78 -0.73 0.75
C GLU A 264 14.33 -1.01 -0.68
N GLY A 265 13.27 -0.33 -1.11
CA GLY A 265 12.83 -0.23 -2.49
C GLY A 265 13.41 1.01 -3.19
N GLY A 266 12.90 1.33 -4.36
CA GLY A 266 13.22 2.56 -5.08
C GLY A 266 12.63 3.79 -4.40
N MET A 267 12.98 4.97 -4.92
CA MET A 267 12.22 6.21 -4.70
C MET A 267 11.22 6.35 -5.86
N ILE A 268 9.95 6.51 -5.52
CA ILE A 268 8.86 6.48 -6.50
C ILE A 268 8.11 7.80 -6.47
N THR A 269 7.72 8.29 -7.64
CA THR A 269 6.77 9.40 -7.77
C THR A 269 5.38 8.81 -7.90
N ASP A 270 4.51 9.12 -6.92
CA ASP A 270 3.16 8.59 -6.82
C ASP A 270 2.30 9.52 -5.95
N ASP A 271 1.03 9.22 -5.76
CA ASP A 271 0.04 10.01 -5.02
C ASP A 271 0.47 10.43 -3.61
N HIS A 272 1.35 9.66 -2.96
CA HIS A 272 1.88 10.01 -1.63
C HIS A 272 2.86 11.20 -1.66
N VAL A 273 3.50 11.47 -2.79
CA VAL A 273 4.48 12.57 -2.91
C VAL A 273 3.83 13.94 -2.69
N PRO A 274 2.76 14.33 -3.41
CA PRO A 274 2.09 15.61 -3.15
C PRO A 274 1.47 15.69 -1.75
N LEU A 275 0.99 14.57 -1.18
CA LEU A 275 0.49 14.56 0.20
C LEU A 275 1.58 14.94 1.19
N ASN A 276 2.78 14.40 1.03
CA ASN A 276 3.93 14.73 1.86
C ASN A 276 4.44 16.16 1.63
N GLN A 277 4.60 16.55 0.37
CA GLN A 277 5.32 17.79 0.03
C GLN A 277 4.44 19.03 0.05
N LYS A 278 3.16 18.92 -0.35
CA LYS A 278 2.25 20.05 -0.48
C LYS A 278 1.25 20.12 0.68
N ALA A 279 0.69 18.97 1.10
CA ALA A 279 -0.29 18.93 2.19
C ALA A 279 0.34 18.77 3.59
N ASN A 280 1.63 18.43 3.69
CA ASN A 280 2.33 18.10 4.94
C ASN A 280 1.64 16.95 5.71
N ILE A 281 1.03 15.99 5.01
CA ILE A 281 0.44 14.79 5.58
C ILE A 281 1.47 13.67 5.45
N PRO A 282 2.10 13.19 6.56
CA PRO A 282 3.07 12.10 6.49
C PRO A 282 2.41 10.85 5.90
N THR A 283 2.75 10.51 4.66
CA THR A 283 2.11 9.42 3.91
C THR A 283 3.16 8.46 3.39
N ILE A 284 2.90 7.16 3.55
CA ILE A 284 3.71 6.10 2.95
C ILE A 284 2.99 5.48 1.77
N ASP A 285 3.77 4.85 0.93
CA ASP A 285 3.30 4.07 -0.19
C ASP A 285 3.57 2.57 0.05
N ILE A 286 2.54 1.75 -0.05
CA ILE A 286 2.63 0.29 -0.12
C ILE A 286 2.51 -0.08 -1.59
N ILE A 287 3.66 -0.18 -2.24
CA ILE A 287 3.81 -0.48 -3.66
C ILE A 287 4.79 -1.65 -3.84
N PRO A 288 4.54 -2.59 -4.78
CA PRO A 288 5.44 -3.70 -4.99
C PRO A 288 6.75 -3.24 -5.65
N TYR A 289 7.83 -3.95 -5.33
CA TYR A 289 9.12 -3.74 -5.97
C TYR A 289 9.71 -5.06 -6.44
N TYR A 290 10.09 -5.12 -7.71
CA TYR A 290 10.61 -6.30 -8.38
C TYR A 290 12.05 -6.04 -8.86
N PRO A 291 13.07 -6.16 -7.97
CA PRO A 291 14.44 -5.78 -8.28
C PRO A 291 15.06 -6.58 -9.42
N ASP A 292 14.57 -7.79 -9.67
CA ASP A 292 15.08 -8.70 -10.70
C ASP A 292 14.25 -8.68 -11.99
N CYS A 293 13.19 -7.89 -12.09
CA CYS A 293 12.37 -7.77 -13.28
C CYS A 293 13.08 -6.88 -14.33
N GLN A 294 13.37 -7.46 -15.50
CA GLN A 294 14.06 -6.75 -16.58
C GLN A 294 13.20 -5.68 -17.26
N GLN A 295 11.89 -5.81 -17.18
CA GLN A 295 10.93 -4.94 -17.86
C GLN A 295 10.67 -3.67 -17.06
N SER A 296 10.39 -3.83 -15.79
CA SER A 296 10.11 -2.72 -14.86
C SER A 296 10.33 -3.14 -13.41
N SER A 297 10.82 -2.23 -12.59
CA SER A 297 10.86 -2.42 -11.13
C SER A 297 9.46 -2.53 -10.50
N PHE A 298 8.41 -2.12 -11.21
CA PHE A 298 7.00 -2.28 -10.83
C PHE A 298 6.42 -3.65 -11.18
N GLY A 299 7.20 -4.48 -11.89
CA GLY A 299 6.81 -5.84 -12.27
C GLY A 299 6.41 -5.99 -13.73
N PRO A 300 6.13 -7.24 -14.15
CA PRO A 300 5.95 -7.57 -15.56
C PRO A 300 4.60 -7.14 -16.15
N THR A 301 3.61 -6.81 -15.32
CA THR A 301 2.27 -6.42 -15.79
C THR A 301 2.07 -4.90 -15.84
N TRP A 302 2.95 -4.14 -15.18
CA TRP A 302 2.83 -2.70 -15.08
C TRP A 302 2.81 -2.03 -16.47
N HIS A 303 1.78 -1.24 -16.72
CA HIS A 303 1.50 -0.53 -17.97
C HIS A 303 1.53 -1.44 -19.22
N THR A 304 0.95 -2.63 -19.09
CA THR A 304 0.81 -3.60 -20.16
C THR A 304 -0.64 -4.02 -20.36
N VAL A 305 -0.97 -4.61 -21.52
CA VAL A 305 -2.31 -5.16 -21.77
C VAL A 305 -2.64 -6.39 -20.92
N VAL A 306 -1.67 -6.94 -20.19
CA VAL A 306 -1.86 -8.11 -19.32
C VAL A 306 -2.04 -7.74 -17.84
N ASP A 307 -2.17 -6.44 -17.49
CA ASP A 307 -2.65 -6.08 -16.17
C ASP A 307 -4.15 -6.31 -16.06
N ASP A 308 -4.53 -7.57 -15.90
CA ASP A 308 -5.90 -8.06 -15.85
C ASP A 308 -6.15 -8.97 -14.65
N MET A 309 -7.39 -9.43 -14.48
CA MET A 309 -7.81 -10.27 -13.36
C MET A 309 -7.11 -11.63 -13.27
N GLN A 310 -6.47 -12.11 -14.36
CA GLN A 310 -5.71 -13.37 -14.33
C GLN A 310 -4.41 -13.24 -13.54
N HIS A 311 -3.92 -12.01 -13.35
CA HIS A 311 -2.70 -11.68 -12.62
C HIS A 311 -2.97 -11.19 -11.19
N ILE A 312 -4.23 -11.14 -10.76
CA ILE A 312 -4.61 -10.81 -9.37
C ILE A 312 -4.58 -12.06 -8.50
N ASP A 313 -3.90 -11.95 -7.36
CA ASP A 313 -3.78 -13.01 -6.36
C ASP A 313 -4.52 -12.65 -5.06
N ARG A 314 -5.46 -13.51 -4.67
CA ARG A 314 -6.19 -13.39 -3.41
C ARG A 314 -5.27 -13.40 -2.18
N ASN A 315 -4.14 -14.11 -2.25
CA ASN A 315 -3.19 -14.14 -1.13
C ASN A 315 -2.48 -12.78 -0.96
N THR A 316 -2.18 -12.10 -2.06
CA THR A 316 -1.60 -10.74 -2.01
C THR A 316 -2.63 -9.75 -1.42
N LEU A 317 -3.87 -9.77 -1.91
CA LEU A 317 -4.96 -8.95 -1.36
C LEU A 317 -5.20 -9.25 0.12
N MET A 318 -5.19 -10.54 0.52
CA MET A 318 -5.31 -10.96 1.91
C MET A 318 -4.19 -10.39 2.78
N GLY A 319 -2.95 -10.52 2.31
CA GLY A 319 -1.78 -10.06 3.06
C GLY A 319 -1.81 -8.57 3.33
N VAL A 320 -1.99 -7.77 2.28
CA VAL A 320 -2.09 -6.31 2.42
C VAL A 320 -3.31 -5.92 3.26
N GLY A 321 -4.48 -6.49 2.95
CA GLY A 321 -5.71 -6.19 3.68
C GLY A 321 -5.62 -6.51 5.17
N GLN A 322 -5.06 -7.67 5.54
CA GLN A 322 -4.89 -8.04 6.94
C GLN A 322 -3.86 -7.16 7.67
N VAL A 323 -2.81 -6.74 6.98
CA VAL A 323 -1.85 -5.75 7.52
C VAL A 323 -2.55 -4.42 7.79
N MET A 324 -3.38 -3.95 6.87
CA MET A 324 -4.17 -2.73 7.06
C MET A 324 -5.19 -2.85 8.20
N VAL A 325 -5.86 -4.01 8.35
CA VAL A 325 -6.71 -4.29 9.53
C VAL A 325 -5.88 -4.16 10.81
N GLN A 326 -4.70 -4.82 10.88
CA GLN A 326 -3.83 -4.73 12.04
C GLN A 326 -3.41 -3.29 12.35
N VAL A 327 -3.12 -2.47 11.35
CA VAL A 327 -2.79 -1.05 11.52
C VAL A 327 -3.98 -0.28 12.10
N ILE A 328 -5.12 -0.31 11.40
CA ILE A 328 -6.29 0.52 11.73
C ILE A 328 -6.88 0.14 13.10
N PHE A 329 -7.03 -1.15 13.38
CA PHE A 329 -7.65 -1.64 14.62
C PHE A 329 -6.73 -1.55 15.84
N SER A 330 -5.42 -1.32 15.65
CA SER A 330 -4.49 -1.05 16.76
C SER A 330 -4.37 0.42 17.14
N GLU A 331 -4.93 1.34 16.36
CA GLU A 331 -4.90 2.77 16.65
C GLU A 331 -5.78 3.14 17.87
N LYS A 332 -5.28 4.13 18.64
CA LYS A 332 -5.93 4.62 19.86
C LYS A 332 -6.21 6.12 19.78
#